data_210dd7c48396f37244739f4c014d34ee
#
_entry.id   210dd7c48396f37244739f4c014d34ee
#
_cell.length_a   1.000
_cell.length_b   1.000
_cell.length_c   1.000
_cell.angle_alpha   90.00
_cell.angle_beta   90.00
_cell.angle_gamma   90.00
#
_symmetry.space_group_name_H-M   'P 1'
#
loop_
_entity.id
_entity.type
_entity.pdbx_description
1 polymer ?
#
loop_
_entity_poly.entity_id
_entity_poly.type
_entity_poly.pdbx_seq_one_letter_code
_entity_poly.pdbx_strand_id
1 'polypeptide(L)'
;MKRPSRAAILTAAVVAALAGCTGPEEPLRTHQSLPEQPLFRSMRPADRPDAPAFSGTSLAGKPLSLAGHRGEVVVVNAWASWCGPCRAEAPALNRIQRKLGDRGVRVMGINNDTELGDARAFEGDYDLGYPSLHDPSGKQFFKLPKGLVNTQGLPFTVFVDRAGKLAGAVSGGVSEEDLDAILGALLKEKAGAGQAVEALG
;
A
#
# COMPACT_ATOMS: atom_id res chain seq x y z
N MET A 1 -87.47 8.03 -55.38
CA MET A 1 -87.96 6.70 -54.93
C MET A 1 -86.82 5.71 -54.88
N LYS A 2 -86.67 4.97 -53.82
CA LYS A 2 -85.73 3.85 -53.50
C LYS A 2 -84.70 4.20 -52.39
N ARG A 3 -84.92 3.57 -51.29
CA ARG A 3 -84.15 3.67 -50.03
C ARG A 3 -82.83 2.88 -50.12
N PRO A 4 -81.89 3.29 -49.31
CA PRO A 4 -80.57 2.63 -49.21
C PRO A 4 -80.58 1.55 -48.14
N SER A 5 -79.74 0.55 -48.32
CA SER A 5 -79.42 -0.50 -47.42
C SER A 5 -78.32 -0.04 -46.42
N ARG A 6 -78.57 -0.35 -45.14
CA ARG A 6 -77.64 -0.16 -44.06
C ARG A 6 -76.60 -1.28 -44.09
N ALA A 7 -75.33 -0.93 -44.25
CA ALA A 7 -74.21 -1.85 -43.96
C ALA A 7 -73.67 -1.47 -42.58
N ALA A 8 -73.77 -2.41 -41.63
CA ALA A 8 -73.20 -2.31 -40.30
C ALA A 8 -71.73 -2.70 -40.39
N ILE A 9 -70.89 -1.75 -40.02
CA ILE A 9 -69.43 -2.01 -39.89
C ILE A 9 -69.20 -2.39 -38.47
N LEU A 10 -68.86 -3.66 -38.24
CA LEU A 10 -68.32 -4.19 -36.96
C LEU A 10 -66.86 -3.80 -36.84
N THR A 11 -66.59 -2.87 -35.97
CA THR A 11 -65.19 -2.56 -35.57
C THR A 11 -64.78 -3.56 -34.51
N ALA A 12 -63.95 -4.50 -34.86
CA ALA A 12 -63.29 -5.39 -33.91
C ALA A 12 -62.14 -4.61 -33.23
N ALA A 13 -62.32 -4.34 -31.95
CA ALA A 13 -61.25 -3.77 -31.11
C ALA A 13 -60.24 -4.89 -30.78
N VAL A 14 -59.09 -4.83 -31.36
CA VAL A 14 -57.94 -5.68 -30.96
C VAL A 14 -57.29 -5.02 -29.72
N VAL A 15 -57.57 -5.57 -28.55
CA VAL A 15 -56.85 -5.23 -27.33
C VAL A 15 -55.50 -6.00 -27.35
N ALA A 16 -54.45 -5.32 -27.72
CA ALA A 16 -53.12 -5.85 -27.56
C ALA A 16 -52.71 -5.82 -26.08
N ALA A 17 -52.73 -6.96 -25.43
CA ALA A 17 -52.17 -7.14 -24.09
C ALA A 17 -50.65 -7.07 -24.19
N LEU A 18 -50.10 -5.92 -23.82
CA LEU A 18 -48.65 -5.79 -23.55
C LEU A 18 -48.41 -6.46 -22.20
N ALA A 19 -48.06 -7.74 -22.21
CA ALA A 19 -47.52 -8.43 -21.08
C ALA A 19 -46.10 -7.88 -20.85
N GLY A 20 -45.97 -6.88 -19.95
CA GLY A 20 -44.71 -6.41 -19.43
C GLY A 20 -44.06 -7.52 -18.64
N CYS A 21 -42.91 -8.01 -19.10
CA CYS A 21 -42.03 -8.84 -18.31
C CYS A 21 -41.46 -7.95 -17.18
N THR A 22 -42.13 -7.85 -16.05
CA THR A 22 -41.51 -7.45 -14.79
C THR A 22 -40.79 -8.67 -14.24
N GLY A 23 -39.59 -8.95 -14.74
CA GLY A 23 -38.66 -9.78 -14.02
C GLY A 23 -38.32 -9.10 -12.69
N PRO A 24 -38.10 -9.83 -11.60
CA PRO A 24 -37.59 -9.21 -10.38
C PRO A 24 -36.26 -8.51 -10.74
N GLU A 25 -36.21 -7.19 -10.58
CA GLU A 25 -34.96 -6.46 -10.59
C GLU A 25 -34.12 -7.03 -9.44
N GLU A 26 -33.16 -7.89 -9.78
CA GLU A 26 -32.07 -8.18 -8.84
C GLU A 26 -31.46 -6.83 -8.51
N PRO A 27 -31.40 -6.45 -7.21
CA PRO A 27 -30.67 -5.26 -6.83
C PRO A 27 -29.25 -5.46 -7.36
N LEU A 28 -28.80 -4.50 -8.20
CA LEU A 28 -27.41 -4.37 -8.62
C LEU A 28 -26.57 -4.67 -7.38
N ARG A 29 -25.86 -5.80 -7.41
CA ARG A 29 -24.89 -6.12 -6.38
C ARG A 29 -23.98 -4.92 -6.30
N THR A 30 -24.20 -4.09 -5.30
CA THR A 30 -23.23 -3.08 -4.88
C THR A 30 -21.91 -3.80 -4.89
N HIS A 31 -20.98 -3.34 -5.70
CA HIS A 31 -19.58 -3.77 -5.62
C HIS A 31 -19.25 -3.72 -4.13
N GLN A 32 -19.22 -4.89 -3.50
CA GLN A 32 -18.61 -5.00 -2.20
C GLN A 32 -17.17 -4.57 -2.42
N SER A 33 -16.89 -3.33 -2.04
CA SER A 33 -15.52 -2.85 -1.90
C SER A 33 -14.84 -3.90 -1.05
N LEU A 34 -13.89 -4.63 -1.65
CA LEU A 34 -13.01 -5.51 -0.88
C LEU A 34 -12.50 -4.65 0.28
N PRO A 35 -12.44 -5.17 1.50
CA PRO A 35 -11.94 -4.39 2.61
C PRO A 35 -10.57 -3.86 2.21
N GLU A 36 -10.44 -2.55 2.16
CA GLU A 36 -9.24 -1.78 1.80
C GLU A 36 -8.22 -1.85 2.95
N GLN A 37 -8.11 -3.03 3.55
CA GLN A 37 -7.11 -3.28 4.56
C GLN A 37 -5.82 -3.66 3.84
N PRO A 38 -4.73 -2.93 4.12
CA PRO A 38 -3.44 -3.25 3.55
C PRO A 38 -3.09 -4.71 3.89
N LEU A 39 -2.73 -5.48 2.85
CA LEU A 39 -2.34 -6.88 3.02
C LEU A 39 -1.01 -6.95 3.79
N PHE A 40 -1.08 -6.92 5.12
CA PHE A 40 0.11 -7.10 5.96
C PHE A 40 0.54 -8.57 5.95
N ARG A 41 1.75 -8.81 5.48
CA ARG A 41 2.43 -10.11 5.53
C ARG A 41 3.49 -10.07 6.62
N SER A 42 3.20 -10.65 7.79
CA SER A 42 4.19 -10.81 8.84
C SER A 42 5.03 -12.07 8.63
N MET A 43 6.28 -12.03 9.07
CA MET A 43 7.20 -13.17 9.09
C MET A 43 7.56 -13.55 10.51
N ARG A 44 7.49 -14.84 10.84
CA ARG A 44 7.94 -15.33 12.15
C ARG A 44 9.44 -15.06 12.31
N PRO A 45 9.93 -14.67 13.48
CA PRO A 45 11.34 -14.30 13.68
C PRO A 45 12.35 -15.34 13.12
N ALA A 46 12.05 -16.63 13.28
CA ALA A 46 12.92 -17.72 12.79
C ALA A 46 12.97 -17.83 11.26
N ASP A 47 11.97 -17.30 10.54
CA ASP A 47 11.84 -17.44 9.08
C ASP A 47 12.25 -16.17 8.35
N ARG A 48 12.68 -15.13 9.05
CA ARG A 48 13.01 -13.83 8.46
C ARG A 48 14.30 -13.89 7.67
N PRO A 49 14.28 -13.65 6.35
CA PRO A 49 15.51 -13.48 5.58
C PRO A 49 16.19 -12.16 5.93
N ASP A 50 17.46 -12.03 5.57
CA ASP A 50 18.15 -10.74 5.64
C ASP A 50 17.44 -9.70 4.79
N ALA A 51 17.34 -8.49 5.31
CA ALA A 51 16.81 -7.38 4.53
C ALA A 51 17.75 -7.04 3.38
N PRO A 52 17.21 -6.66 2.20
CA PRO A 52 18.03 -6.25 1.09
C PRO A 52 18.94 -5.07 1.44
N ALA A 53 20.14 -5.04 0.83
CA ALA A 53 21.07 -3.94 0.99
C ALA A 53 20.58 -2.70 0.22
N PHE A 54 19.51 -2.04 0.75
CA PHE A 54 19.06 -0.77 0.21
C PHE A 54 20.12 0.30 0.45
N SER A 55 20.62 0.89 -0.63
CA SER A 55 21.64 1.92 -0.54
C SER A 55 21.72 2.74 -1.83
N GLY A 56 22.15 3.98 -1.71
CA GLY A 56 22.30 4.90 -2.83
C GLY A 56 22.45 6.34 -2.37
N THR A 57 22.07 7.26 -3.25
CA THR A 57 22.07 8.70 -2.97
C THR A 57 20.69 9.12 -2.51
N SER A 58 20.59 9.87 -1.41
CA SER A 58 19.34 10.45 -0.92
C SER A 58 18.91 11.64 -1.79
N LEU A 59 17.66 12.07 -1.64
CA LEU A 59 17.15 13.28 -2.30
C LEU A 59 17.96 14.53 -1.92
N ALA A 60 18.59 14.54 -0.75
CA ALA A 60 19.51 15.60 -0.33
C ALA A 60 20.94 15.48 -0.91
N GLY A 61 21.20 14.49 -1.79
CA GLY A 61 22.51 14.27 -2.42
C GLY A 61 23.53 13.59 -1.52
N LYS A 62 23.13 13.03 -0.37
CA LYS A 62 24.05 12.36 0.59
C LYS A 62 23.93 10.85 0.46
N PRO A 63 24.99 10.08 0.78
CA PRO A 63 24.89 8.63 0.91
C PRO A 63 23.84 8.24 1.95
N LEU A 64 23.00 7.27 1.61
CA LEU A 64 21.99 6.70 2.49
C LEU A 64 22.00 5.18 2.34
N SER A 65 21.96 4.46 3.45
CA SER A 65 21.99 2.99 3.45
C SER A 65 21.22 2.43 4.64
N LEU A 66 20.46 1.37 4.39
CA LEU A 66 19.78 0.59 5.44
C LEU A 66 20.79 0.01 6.45
N ALA A 67 21.99 -0.34 6.00
CA ALA A 67 23.04 -0.92 6.86
C ALA A 67 23.47 0.01 8.00
N GLY A 68 23.29 1.33 7.84
CA GLY A 68 23.55 2.32 8.90
C GLY A 68 22.60 2.28 10.08
N HIS A 69 21.53 1.48 10.01
CA HIS A 69 20.44 1.42 10.99
C HIS A 69 20.38 0.08 11.74
N ARG A 70 21.49 -0.65 11.82
CA ARG A 70 21.58 -1.88 12.63
C ARG A 70 21.27 -1.58 14.09
N GLY A 71 20.45 -2.44 14.73
CA GLY A 71 19.98 -2.25 16.10
C GLY A 71 18.68 -1.43 16.20
N GLU A 72 18.23 -0.83 15.11
CA GLU A 72 16.97 -0.11 15.02
C GLU A 72 15.92 -0.94 14.24
N VAL A 73 14.64 -0.69 14.50
CA VAL A 73 13.55 -1.16 13.64
C VAL A 73 13.40 -0.15 12.51
N VAL A 74 13.44 -0.61 11.26
CA VAL A 74 13.36 0.30 10.12
C VAL A 74 12.08 0.07 9.32
N VAL A 75 11.36 1.16 9.07
CA VAL A 75 10.22 1.22 8.15
C VAL A 75 10.76 1.73 6.82
N VAL A 76 10.80 0.88 5.80
CA VAL A 76 11.21 1.26 4.45
C VAL A 76 9.98 1.43 3.59
N ASN A 77 9.66 2.66 3.20
CA ASN A 77 8.46 3.01 2.44
C ASN A 77 8.81 3.41 1.01
N ALA A 78 8.20 2.75 0.04
CA ALA A 78 8.33 3.07 -1.38
C ALA A 78 7.23 4.03 -1.82
N TRP A 79 7.61 5.15 -2.44
CA TRP A 79 6.69 6.23 -2.77
C TRP A 79 7.08 7.00 -4.03
N ALA A 80 6.14 7.79 -4.55
CA ALA A 80 6.38 8.79 -5.58
C ALA A 80 5.44 9.99 -5.39
N SER A 81 5.82 11.16 -5.89
CA SER A 81 5.06 12.41 -5.77
C SER A 81 3.68 12.36 -6.42
N TRP A 82 3.56 11.65 -7.54
CA TRP A 82 2.31 11.46 -8.30
C TRP A 82 1.36 10.41 -7.68
N CYS A 83 1.82 9.66 -6.69
CA CYS A 83 1.06 8.58 -6.06
C CYS A 83 0.08 9.12 -5.02
N GLY A 84 -1.22 9.07 -5.31
CA GLY A 84 -2.27 9.56 -4.40
C GLY A 84 -2.25 8.93 -3.01
N PRO A 85 -2.26 7.59 -2.89
CA PRO A 85 -2.16 6.91 -1.59
C PRO A 85 -0.87 7.22 -0.83
N CYS A 86 0.27 7.46 -1.53
CA CYS A 86 1.53 7.86 -0.88
C CYS A 86 1.41 9.22 -0.17
N ARG A 87 0.66 10.16 -0.79
CA ARG A 87 0.34 11.45 -0.17
C ARG A 87 -0.49 11.30 1.08
N ALA A 88 -1.44 10.37 1.06
CA ALA A 88 -2.32 10.11 2.20
C ALA A 88 -1.58 9.52 3.40
N GLU A 89 -0.58 8.64 3.19
CA GLU A 89 0.17 8.00 4.27
C GLU A 89 1.35 8.83 4.81
N ALA A 90 1.90 9.77 4.02
CA ALA A 90 3.07 10.56 4.40
C ALA A 90 2.97 11.23 5.78
N PRO A 91 1.83 11.85 6.19
CA PRO A 91 1.68 12.40 7.52
C PRO A 91 1.76 11.36 8.64
N ALA A 92 1.29 10.13 8.42
CA ALA A 92 1.37 9.04 9.40
C ALA A 92 2.84 8.61 9.61
N LEU A 93 3.59 8.41 8.52
CA LEU A 93 5.02 8.09 8.58
C LEU A 93 5.83 9.18 9.30
N ASN A 94 5.52 10.45 9.05
CA ASN A 94 6.12 11.58 9.76
C ASN A 94 5.85 11.54 11.27
N ARG A 95 4.60 11.26 11.65
CA ARG A 95 4.25 11.15 13.09
C ARG A 95 4.98 9.99 13.75
N ILE A 96 5.07 8.84 13.07
CA ILE A 96 5.82 7.67 13.56
C ILE A 96 7.30 7.99 13.73
N GLN A 97 7.94 8.64 12.75
CA GLN A 97 9.35 9.05 12.87
C GLN A 97 9.57 9.93 14.09
N ARG A 98 8.72 10.93 14.33
CA ARG A 98 8.79 11.81 15.50
C ARG A 98 8.50 11.09 16.82
N LYS A 99 7.48 10.24 16.85
CA LYS A 99 6.97 9.56 18.05
C LYS A 99 7.90 8.44 18.54
N LEU A 100 8.50 7.71 17.61
CA LEU A 100 9.24 6.50 17.90
C LEU A 100 10.75 6.57 17.56
N GLY A 101 11.21 7.69 16.99
CA GLY A 101 12.63 7.88 16.65
C GLY A 101 13.56 7.63 17.82
N ASP A 102 13.30 8.24 18.99
CA ASP A 102 14.09 8.05 20.20
C ASP A 102 13.93 6.66 20.84
N ARG A 103 12.98 5.86 20.36
CA ARG A 103 12.75 4.48 20.79
C ARG A 103 13.40 3.45 19.86
N GLY A 104 14.20 3.90 18.90
CA GLY A 104 14.93 3.05 17.95
C GLY A 104 14.09 2.60 16.77
N VAL A 105 13.17 3.45 16.30
CA VAL A 105 12.49 3.29 15.01
C VAL A 105 13.03 4.33 14.03
N ARG A 106 13.30 3.92 12.79
CA ARG A 106 13.65 4.81 11.68
C ARG A 106 12.72 4.61 10.51
N VAL A 107 12.30 5.71 9.91
CA VAL A 107 11.64 5.69 8.60
C VAL A 107 12.68 6.03 7.54
N MET A 108 12.70 5.29 6.46
CA MET A 108 13.53 5.51 5.28
C MET A 108 12.64 5.40 4.04
N GLY A 109 12.62 6.41 3.20
CA GLY A 109 11.93 6.38 1.93
C GLY A 109 12.76 5.75 0.82
N ILE A 110 12.08 5.18 -0.19
CA ILE A 110 12.64 4.90 -1.52
C ILE A 110 11.73 5.60 -2.51
N ASN A 111 12.19 6.71 -3.05
CA ASN A 111 11.46 7.52 -4.01
C ASN A 111 11.66 7.02 -5.43
N ASN A 112 10.58 6.91 -6.20
CA ASN A 112 10.57 6.41 -7.58
C ASN A 112 10.17 7.48 -8.61
N ASP A 113 10.25 8.76 -8.28
CA ASP A 113 10.06 9.82 -9.27
C ASP A 113 11.21 9.82 -10.27
N THR A 114 10.90 10.05 -11.55
CA THR A 114 11.91 10.23 -12.60
C THR A 114 12.70 11.50 -12.34
N GLU A 115 11.98 12.57 -11.98
CA GLU A 115 12.57 13.88 -11.76
C GLU A 115 12.85 14.12 -10.27
N LEU A 116 14.10 14.41 -9.95
CA LEU A 116 14.53 14.70 -8.57
C LEU A 116 13.83 15.95 -8.00
N GLY A 117 13.46 16.89 -8.87
CA GLY A 117 12.75 18.12 -8.49
C GLY A 117 11.38 17.82 -7.88
N ASP A 118 10.62 16.90 -8.48
CA ASP A 118 9.28 16.52 -8.02
C ASP A 118 9.34 15.82 -6.66
N ALA A 119 10.33 14.94 -6.48
CA ALA A 119 10.57 14.27 -5.22
C ALA A 119 10.90 15.26 -4.08
N ARG A 120 11.75 16.26 -4.36
CA ARG A 120 12.14 17.29 -3.39
C ARG A 120 10.99 18.24 -3.06
N ALA A 121 10.18 18.60 -4.06
CA ALA A 121 8.98 19.38 -3.83
C ALA A 121 8.03 18.65 -2.88
N PHE A 122 7.80 17.36 -3.10
CA PHE A 122 6.99 16.54 -2.21
C PHE A 122 7.57 16.47 -0.78
N GLU A 123 8.90 16.27 -0.62
CA GLU A 123 9.54 16.30 0.71
C GLU A 123 9.24 17.63 1.44
N GLY A 124 9.32 18.75 0.73
CA GLY A 124 9.02 20.06 1.29
C GLY A 124 7.54 20.26 1.61
N ASP A 125 6.64 19.91 0.70
CA ASP A 125 5.19 20.10 0.85
C ASP A 125 4.61 19.29 2.01
N TYR A 126 5.16 18.10 2.25
CA TYR A 126 4.72 17.17 3.31
C TYR A 126 5.61 17.22 4.57
N ASP A 127 6.62 18.10 4.61
CA ASP A 127 7.58 18.23 5.72
C ASP A 127 8.10 16.84 6.14
N LEU A 128 8.61 16.06 5.18
CA LEU A 128 9.06 14.71 5.46
C LEU A 128 10.27 14.73 6.41
N GLY A 129 10.06 14.25 7.64
CA GLY A 129 11.07 14.22 8.69
C GLY A 129 12.02 13.01 8.60
N TYR A 130 12.09 12.34 7.45
CA TYR A 130 12.94 11.18 7.22
C TYR A 130 13.58 11.20 5.83
N PRO A 131 14.80 10.65 5.65
CA PRO A 131 15.48 10.68 4.38
C PRO A 131 14.93 9.63 3.40
N SER A 132 14.99 9.96 2.10
CA SER A 132 14.60 9.03 1.03
C SER A 132 15.75 8.82 0.05
N LEU A 133 15.94 7.56 -0.39
CA LEU A 133 16.76 7.22 -1.56
C LEU A 133 16.06 7.71 -2.83
N HIS A 134 16.80 8.23 -3.80
CA HIS A 134 16.30 8.47 -5.14
C HIS A 134 16.57 7.26 -6.03
N ASP A 135 15.53 6.57 -6.46
CA ASP A 135 15.60 5.35 -7.27
C ASP A 135 14.63 5.40 -8.46
N PRO A 136 14.86 6.31 -9.43
CA PRO A 136 13.95 6.51 -10.56
C PRO A 136 13.77 5.27 -11.44
N SER A 137 14.70 4.33 -11.38
CA SER A 137 14.65 3.07 -12.15
C SER A 137 14.07 1.88 -11.37
N GLY A 138 13.69 2.06 -10.09
CA GLY A 138 13.13 1.00 -9.25
C GLY A 138 14.11 -0.13 -8.91
N LYS A 139 15.42 0.08 -9.05
CA LYS A 139 16.43 -0.96 -8.80
C LYS A 139 16.39 -1.50 -7.37
N GLN A 140 16.02 -0.66 -6.41
CA GLN A 140 15.88 -1.11 -5.02
C GLN A 140 14.72 -2.11 -4.87
N PHE A 141 13.64 -1.93 -5.62
CA PHE A 141 12.47 -2.81 -5.56
C PHE A 141 12.78 -4.24 -6.01
N PHE A 142 13.66 -4.40 -7.01
CA PHE A 142 14.08 -5.71 -7.51
C PHE A 142 14.94 -6.51 -6.53
N LYS A 143 15.43 -5.88 -5.47
CA LYS A 143 16.18 -6.57 -4.39
C LYS A 143 15.25 -7.30 -3.42
N LEU A 144 13.94 -6.98 -3.42
CA LEU A 144 12.97 -7.62 -2.54
C LEU A 144 12.69 -9.07 -2.96
N PRO A 145 12.43 -9.96 -2.00
CA PRO A 145 11.98 -11.32 -2.30
C PRO A 145 10.72 -11.29 -3.16
N LYS A 146 10.70 -12.13 -4.21
CA LYS A 146 9.54 -12.25 -5.10
C LYS A 146 8.27 -12.57 -4.33
N GLY A 147 7.20 -11.85 -4.63
CA GLY A 147 5.89 -12.06 -4.03
C GLY A 147 5.74 -11.51 -2.60
N LEU A 148 6.75 -10.84 -2.05
CA LEU A 148 6.63 -10.17 -0.74
C LEU A 148 5.67 -8.98 -0.82
N VAL A 149 5.84 -8.14 -1.81
CA VAL A 149 4.97 -7.01 -2.16
C VAL A 149 4.71 -6.97 -3.66
N ASN A 150 3.70 -6.22 -4.07
CA ASN A 150 3.52 -5.88 -5.48
C ASN A 150 4.42 -4.69 -5.84
N THR A 151 5.56 -4.97 -6.44
CA THR A 151 6.52 -3.94 -6.87
C THR A 151 6.11 -3.17 -8.13
N GLN A 152 4.99 -3.52 -8.75
CA GLN A 152 4.42 -2.80 -9.90
C GLN A 152 3.50 -1.64 -9.50
N GLY A 153 3.19 -1.52 -8.21
CA GLY A 153 2.34 -0.46 -7.67
C GLY A 153 2.95 0.20 -6.44
N LEU A 154 2.56 1.45 -6.21
CA LEU A 154 2.92 2.24 -5.04
C LEU A 154 1.65 2.63 -4.26
N PRO A 155 1.78 2.81 -2.95
CA PRO A 155 2.95 2.56 -2.12
C PRO A 155 3.10 1.08 -1.74
N PHE A 156 4.25 0.73 -1.21
CA PHE A 156 4.42 -0.44 -0.37
C PHE A 156 5.41 -0.12 0.76
N THR A 157 5.28 -0.84 1.86
CA THR A 157 6.15 -0.65 3.03
C THR A 157 6.70 -2.00 3.48
N VAL A 158 8.01 -2.07 3.73
CA VAL A 158 8.65 -3.22 4.36
C VAL A 158 9.19 -2.84 5.73
N PHE A 159 9.11 -3.79 6.66
CA PHE A 159 9.56 -3.63 8.03
C PHE A 159 10.80 -4.48 8.25
N VAL A 160 11.83 -3.86 8.81
CA VAL A 160 13.11 -4.51 9.12
C VAL A 160 13.29 -4.48 10.63
N ASP A 161 13.61 -5.63 11.20
CA ASP A 161 13.86 -5.76 12.64
C ASP A 161 15.26 -5.29 13.05
N ARG A 162 15.53 -5.24 14.38
CA ARG A 162 16.83 -4.81 14.92
C ARG A 162 18.02 -5.66 14.47
N ALA A 163 17.78 -6.92 14.11
CA ALA A 163 18.81 -7.80 13.55
C ALA A 163 19.08 -7.53 12.06
N GLY A 164 18.30 -6.62 11.44
CA GLY A 164 18.39 -6.30 10.02
C GLY A 164 17.73 -7.34 9.12
N LYS A 165 16.72 -8.04 9.64
CA LYS A 165 15.96 -9.03 8.87
C LYS A 165 14.58 -8.49 8.49
N LEU A 166 14.04 -8.97 7.36
CA LEU A 166 12.69 -8.62 6.92
C LEU A 166 11.66 -9.21 7.87
N ALA A 167 10.95 -8.37 8.62
CA ALA A 167 9.94 -8.77 9.58
C ALA A 167 8.53 -8.85 8.98
N GLY A 168 8.30 -8.13 7.90
CA GLY A 168 7.01 -8.14 7.21
C GLY A 168 6.92 -7.06 6.15
N ALA A 169 5.79 -7.01 5.48
CA ALA A 169 5.52 -6.04 4.42
C ALA A 169 4.02 -5.75 4.28
N VAL A 170 3.72 -4.56 3.77
CA VAL A 170 2.37 -4.11 3.38
C VAL A 170 2.39 -3.70 1.92
N SER A 171 1.42 -4.16 1.14
CA SER A 171 1.14 -3.64 -0.20
C SER A 171 -0.03 -2.67 -0.12
N GLY A 172 0.14 -1.46 -0.64
CA GLY A 172 -0.80 -0.36 -0.48
C GLY A 172 -0.42 0.59 0.66
N GLY A 173 -1.26 1.60 0.91
CA GLY A 173 -1.03 2.60 1.94
C GLY A 173 -1.12 2.03 3.35
N VAL A 174 -0.42 2.65 4.29
CA VAL A 174 -0.44 2.28 5.71
C VAL A 174 -1.06 3.41 6.54
N SER A 175 -1.91 3.04 7.49
CA SER A 175 -2.43 3.97 8.49
C SER A 175 -1.47 4.12 9.69
N GLU A 176 -1.67 5.16 10.50
CA GLU A 176 -0.92 5.30 11.75
C GLU A 176 -1.24 4.17 12.73
N GLU A 177 -2.48 3.69 12.75
CA GLU A 177 -2.91 2.56 13.58
C GLU A 177 -2.18 1.27 13.20
N ASP A 178 -2.07 0.97 11.90
CA ASP A 178 -1.32 -0.18 11.39
C ASP A 178 0.15 -0.08 11.79
N LEU A 179 0.76 1.10 11.58
CA LEU A 179 2.16 1.36 11.94
C LEU A 179 2.39 1.19 13.45
N ASP A 180 1.52 1.74 14.30
CA ASP A 180 1.61 1.60 15.76
C ASP A 180 1.50 0.13 16.19
N ALA A 181 0.59 -0.63 15.61
CA ALA A 181 0.41 -2.04 15.93
C ALA A 181 1.63 -2.88 15.52
N ILE A 182 2.10 -2.73 14.28
CA ILE A 182 3.25 -3.47 13.76
C ILE A 182 4.53 -3.11 14.51
N LEU A 183 4.82 -1.82 14.66
CA LEU A 183 6.02 -1.34 15.34
C LEU A 183 6.00 -1.64 16.83
N GLY A 184 4.82 -1.56 17.47
CA GLY A 184 4.63 -1.96 18.85
C GLY A 184 4.96 -3.43 19.10
N ALA A 185 4.68 -4.32 18.15
CA ALA A 185 5.07 -5.73 18.20
C ALA A 185 6.59 -5.89 18.03
N LEU A 186 7.17 -5.28 16.98
CA LEU A 186 8.61 -5.37 16.69
C LEU A 186 9.49 -4.78 17.80
N LEU A 187 9.05 -3.70 18.44
CA LEU A 187 9.78 -3.08 19.55
C LEU A 187 9.82 -3.95 20.82
N LYS A 188 8.84 -4.85 21.01
CA LYS A 188 8.80 -5.80 22.13
C LYS A 188 9.72 -7.00 21.91
N GLU A 189 10.11 -7.28 20.68
CA GLU A 189 11.02 -8.38 20.37
C GLU A 189 12.41 -8.09 20.95
N LYS A 190 13.01 -9.10 21.59
CA LYS A 190 14.38 -8.98 22.10
C LYS A 190 15.36 -8.88 20.92
N ALA A 191 16.33 -7.99 21.01
CA ALA A 191 17.44 -7.95 20.06
C ALA A 191 18.16 -9.32 20.12
N GLY A 192 18.19 -10.07 19.02
CA GLY A 192 18.91 -11.35 18.96
C GLY A 192 18.05 -12.61 19.11
N ALA A 193 16.71 -12.53 19.16
CA ALA A 193 15.86 -13.74 19.23
C ALA A 193 16.04 -14.72 18.06
N GLY A 194 16.73 -14.30 16.98
CA GLY A 194 17.06 -15.16 15.84
C GLY A 194 18.46 -15.83 15.88
N GLN A 195 19.32 -15.47 16.82
CA GLN A 195 20.70 -15.99 16.89
C GLN A 195 20.92 -17.09 17.95
N ALA A 196 19.91 -17.39 18.75
CA ALA A 196 20.05 -18.35 19.88
C ALA A 196 20.04 -19.82 19.46
N VAL A 197 19.83 -20.15 18.19
CA VAL A 197 19.72 -21.56 17.74
C VAL A 197 21.02 -22.10 17.16
N GLU A 198 21.98 -21.27 16.78
CA GLU A 198 23.26 -21.74 16.19
C GLU A 198 24.37 -22.05 17.22
N ALA A 199 24.14 -21.75 18.49
CA ALA A 199 25.18 -21.94 19.52
C ALA A 199 25.10 -23.29 20.26
N LEU A 200 24.20 -24.20 19.85
CA LEU A 200 24.02 -25.52 20.48
C LEU A 200 24.11 -26.68 19.45
N GLY A 201 24.92 -26.50 18.37
CA GLY A 201 25.25 -27.57 17.44
C GLY A 201 26.71 -27.97 17.52
#